data_2b5a269ec422c2c95ec1f0ce03e213a5
#
_entry.id   2b5a269ec422c2c95ec1f0ce03e213a5
#
_cell.length_a   1.000
_cell.length_b   1.000
_cell.length_c   1.000
_cell.angle_alpha   90.00
_cell.angle_beta   90.00
_cell.angle_gamma   90.00
#
_symmetry.space_group_name_H-M   'P 1'
#
loop_
_entity.id
_entity.type
_entity.pdbx_description
1 polymer ?
#
loop_
_entity_poly.entity_id
_entity_poly.type
_entity_poly.pdbx_seq_one_letter_code
_entity_poly.pdbx_strand_id
1 'polypeptide(L)'
;MDSIRLHAPATVANLSCGFDILGVCLDDPYDEIEIKKISKKKVILNSLDSEFSNIPLNPEKNTGGIPAIKIINDLALDFGFEINIKKGIPLYGGLGSSAATAAGVVYGINILLKKCLSNDEVVKYAL
;
A
#
# COMPACT_ATOMS: atom_id res chain seq x y z
N MET A 1 -0.12 -12.59 -14.88
CA MET A 1 -0.13 -12.51 -13.41
C MET A 1 -1.40 -11.79 -12.96
N ASP A 2 -2.24 -12.47 -12.18
CA ASP A 2 -3.51 -11.91 -11.71
C ASP A 2 -3.49 -11.56 -10.22
N SER A 3 -2.44 -11.94 -9.52
CA SER A 3 -2.28 -11.61 -8.11
C SER A 3 -0.81 -11.43 -7.76
N ILE A 4 -0.56 -10.70 -6.69
CA ILE A 4 0.78 -10.50 -6.15
C ILE A 4 0.70 -10.46 -4.62
N ARG A 5 1.73 -11.00 -3.98
CA ARG A 5 1.90 -10.90 -2.53
C ARG A 5 3.23 -10.23 -2.25
N LEU A 6 3.25 -9.28 -1.32
CA LEU A 6 4.46 -8.54 -1.01
C LEU A 6 4.53 -8.18 0.47
N HIS A 7 5.71 -7.77 0.90
CA HIS A 7 5.93 -7.22 2.23
C HIS A 7 6.21 -5.73 2.11
N ALA A 8 5.51 -4.92 2.91
CA ALA A 8 5.73 -3.49 2.98
C ALA A 8 6.43 -3.18 4.31
N PRO A 9 7.72 -2.82 4.29
CA PRO A 9 8.51 -2.68 5.51
C PRO A 9 8.19 -1.39 6.26
N ALA A 10 8.43 -1.41 7.56
CA ALA A 10 8.43 -0.22 8.39
C ALA A 10 9.59 0.69 8.00
N THR A 11 9.43 1.98 8.24
CA THR A 11 10.47 2.97 7.99
C THR A 11 10.64 3.86 9.22
N VAL A 12 11.84 4.40 9.37
CA VAL A 12 12.13 5.43 10.38
C VAL A 12 12.59 6.67 9.64
N ALA A 13 11.89 7.77 9.85
CA ALA A 13 12.25 9.07 9.30
C ALA A 13 12.67 10.00 10.44
N ASN A 14 13.07 11.22 10.11
CA ASN A 14 13.48 12.23 11.10
C ASN A 14 14.59 11.75 12.02
N LEU A 15 15.58 11.05 11.47
CA LEU A 15 16.76 10.70 12.23
C LEU A 15 17.41 11.97 12.79
N SER A 16 17.93 11.90 14.00
CA SER A 16 18.35 13.07 14.79
C SER A 16 19.30 14.02 14.05
N CYS A 17 20.08 13.52 13.10
CA CYS A 17 21.03 14.32 12.33
C CYS A 17 20.50 14.77 10.97
N GLY A 18 19.33 14.33 10.54
CA GLY A 18 18.80 14.59 9.21
C GLY A 18 17.33 14.99 9.14
N PHE A 19 16.58 14.89 10.23
CA PHE A 19 15.16 15.19 10.28
C PHE A 19 14.41 14.51 9.13
N ASP A 20 13.65 15.26 8.33
CA ASP A 20 12.88 14.69 7.22
C ASP A 20 13.74 14.32 6.00
N ILE A 21 15.02 14.63 6.00
CA ILE A 21 15.91 14.34 4.88
C ILE A 21 16.39 12.90 4.91
N LEU A 22 16.57 12.32 6.10
CA LEU A 22 17.09 10.97 6.28
C LEU A 22 15.99 10.02 6.74
N GLY A 23 15.96 8.85 6.13
CA GLY A 23 15.07 7.78 6.53
C GLY A 23 15.75 6.43 6.38
N VAL A 24 15.27 5.44 7.10
CA VAL A 24 15.78 4.06 7.07
C VAL A 24 14.61 3.11 6.89
N CYS A 25 14.76 2.16 5.97
CA CYS A 25 13.83 1.07 5.77
C CYS A 25 14.28 -0.10 6.65
N LEU A 26 13.37 -0.66 7.41
CA LEU A 26 13.64 -1.75 8.35
C LEU A 26 13.22 -3.09 7.75
N ASP A 27 13.92 -4.17 8.10
CA ASP A 27 13.49 -5.51 7.69
C ASP A 27 12.27 -5.99 8.46
N ASP A 28 12.11 -5.55 9.70
CA ASP A 28 11.04 -5.96 10.59
C ASP A 28 10.72 -4.79 11.54
N PRO A 29 9.46 -4.47 11.83
CA PRO A 29 8.25 -5.12 11.35
C PRO A 29 7.88 -4.77 9.90
N TYR A 30 6.96 -5.53 9.32
CA TYR A 30 6.44 -5.29 7.99
C TYR A 30 4.95 -5.66 7.89
N ASP A 31 4.26 -5.10 6.91
CA ASP A 31 2.90 -5.50 6.56
C ASP A 31 2.95 -6.52 5.42
N GLU A 32 2.03 -7.47 5.43
CA GLU A 32 1.82 -8.36 4.29
C GLU A 32 0.64 -7.86 3.49
N ILE A 33 0.83 -7.71 2.18
CA ILE A 33 -0.20 -7.22 1.27
C ILE A 33 -0.35 -8.20 0.12
N GLU A 34 -1.58 -8.63 -0.14
CA GLU A 34 -1.91 -9.45 -1.29
C GLU A 34 -2.91 -8.68 -2.14
N ILE A 35 -2.65 -8.54 -3.43
CA ILE A 35 -3.50 -7.82 -4.36
C ILE A 35 -3.91 -8.77 -5.47
N LYS A 36 -5.21 -8.87 -5.72
CA LYS A 36 -5.78 -9.70 -6.78
C LYS A 36 -6.60 -8.84 -7.72
N LYS A 37 -6.46 -9.07 -9.03
CA LYS A 37 -7.37 -8.47 -9.99
C LYS A 37 -8.74 -9.10 -9.87
N ILE A 38 -9.78 -8.29 -9.95
CA ILE A 38 -11.17 -8.74 -9.97
C ILE A 38 -11.88 -8.11 -11.16
N SER A 39 -12.95 -8.77 -11.63
CA SER A 39 -13.68 -8.28 -12.80
C SER A 39 -14.49 -7.02 -12.53
N LYS A 40 -14.85 -6.75 -11.29
CA LYS A 40 -15.61 -5.55 -10.93
C LYS A 40 -14.67 -4.35 -10.86
N LYS A 41 -15.13 -3.21 -11.38
CA LYS A 41 -14.35 -1.96 -11.37
C LYS A 41 -14.46 -1.28 -10.02
N LYS A 42 -13.88 -1.87 -9.00
CA LYS A 42 -13.88 -1.32 -7.63
C LYS A 42 -12.71 -1.87 -6.82
N VAL A 43 -12.52 -1.31 -5.63
CA VAL A 43 -11.52 -1.77 -4.67
C VAL A 43 -12.24 -2.42 -3.50
N ILE A 44 -11.85 -3.65 -3.17
CA ILE A 44 -12.33 -4.37 -2.00
C ILE A 44 -11.15 -4.54 -1.05
N LEU A 45 -11.33 -4.11 0.20
CA LEU A 45 -10.29 -4.24 1.23
C LEU A 45 -10.70 -5.26 2.26
N ASN A 46 -9.78 -6.15 2.61
CA ASN A 46 -9.95 -7.10 3.69
C ASN A 46 -8.78 -6.95 4.67
N SER A 47 -9.08 -6.93 5.96
CA SER A 47 -8.07 -6.95 6.99
C SER A 47 -7.88 -8.40 7.45
N LEU A 48 -6.66 -8.90 7.35
CA LEU A 48 -6.32 -10.23 7.83
C LEU A 48 -6.04 -10.19 9.33
N ASP A 49 -6.19 -11.35 9.98
CA ASP A 49 -5.99 -11.46 11.42
C ASP A 49 -4.60 -11.00 11.83
N SER A 50 -4.52 -9.98 12.68
CA SER A 50 -3.27 -9.45 13.21
C SER A 50 -3.55 -8.62 14.46
N GLU A 51 -2.50 -8.32 15.22
CA GLU A 51 -2.60 -7.47 16.42
C GLU A 51 -2.99 -6.03 16.08
N PHE A 52 -2.76 -5.61 14.85
CA PHE A 52 -2.94 -4.23 14.40
C PHE A 52 -4.01 -4.13 13.32
N SER A 53 -5.08 -4.94 13.43
CA SER A 53 -6.09 -5.06 12.38
C SER A 53 -7.12 -3.93 12.35
N ASN A 54 -7.00 -2.93 13.20
CA ASN A 54 -7.97 -1.83 13.31
C ASN A 54 -7.74 -0.76 12.24
N ILE A 55 -7.90 -1.16 10.98
CA ILE A 55 -7.76 -0.26 9.83
C ILE A 55 -9.12 -0.05 9.16
N PRO A 56 -9.35 1.13 8.54
CA PRO A 56 -10.57 1.34 7.77
C PRO A 56 -10.67 0.36 6.61
N LEU A 57 -11.83 -0.28 6.45
CA LEU A 57 -12.10 -1.15 5.32
C LEU A 57 -12.84 -0.44 4.19
N ASN A 58 -13.27 0.81 4.41
CA ASN A 58 -13.78 1.63 3.34
C ASN A 58 -12.60 2.10 2.47
N PRO A 59 -12.55 1.73 1.17
CA PRO A 59 -11.42 2.10 0.32
C PRO A 59 -11.16 3.60 0.24
N GLU A 60 -12.19 4.42 0.37
CA GLU A 60 -12.05 5.88 0.32
C GLU A 60 -11.42 6.46 1.58
N LYS A 61 -11.31 5.67 2.64
CA LYS A 61 -10.75 6.10 3.94
C LYS A 61 -9.48 5.34 4.30
N ASN A 62 -9.02 4.42 3.46
CA ASN A 62 -7.84 3.62 3.71
C ASN A 62 -6.66 4.15 2.90
N THR A 63 -5.49 4.25 3.50
CA THR A 63 -4.31 4.80 2.84
C THR A 63 -3.85 4.00 1.63
N GLY A 64 -4.19 2.72 1.55
CA GLY A 64 -3.94 1.90 0.37
C GLY A 64 -5.11 1.92 -0.61
N GLY A 65 -6.34 2.09 -0.12
CA GLY A 65 -7.53 2.12 -0.97
C GLY A 65 -7.64 3.38 -1.81
N ILE A 66 -7.29 4.53 -1.24
CA ILE A 66 -7.36 5.81 -1.94
C ILE A 66 -6.53 5.81 -3.23
N PRO A 67 -5.23 5.46 -3.20
CA PRO A 67 -4.44 5.42 -4.43
C PRO A 67 -4.91 4.34 -5.40
N ALA A 68 -5.41 3.21 -4.92
CA ALA A 68 -5.92 2.17 -5.80
C ALA A 68 -7.14 2.66 -6.60
N ILE A 69 -8.06 3.35 -5.96
CA ILE A 69 -9.22 3.96 -6.64
C ILE A 69 -8.75 4.96 -7.68
N LYS A 70 -7.79 5.81 -7.31
CA LYS A 70 -7.27 6.84 -8.20
C LYS A 70 -6.62 6.23 -9.44
N ILE A 71 -5.85 5.16 -9.29
CA ILE A 71 -5.22 4.47 -10.41
C ILE A 71 -6.29 3.90 -11.35
N ILE A 72 -7.32 3.25 -10.82
CA ILE A 72 -8.41 2.71 -11.63
C ILE A 72 -9.03 3.81 -12.48
N ASN A 73 -9.29 4.96 -11.88
CA ASN A 73 -9.93 6.08 -12.58
C ASN A 73 -9.00 6.75 -13.58
N ASP A 74 -7.76 7.02 -13.19
CA ASP A 74 -6.79 7.72 -14.04
C ASP A 74 -6.39 6.91 -15.28
N LEU A 75 -6.27 5.59 -15.12
CA LEU A 75 -5.90 4.70 -16.22
C LEU A 75 -7.11 4.12 -16.94
N ALA A 76 -8.32 4.51 -16.53
CA ALA A 76 -9.57 4.02 -17.12
C ALA A 76 -9.62 2.48 -17.19
N LEU A 77 -9.22 1.83 -16.10
CA LEU A 77 -9.25 0.38 -16.03
C LEU A 77 -10.69 -0.12 -16.00
N ASP A 78 -10.94 -1.23 -16.69
CA ASP A 78 -12.26 -1.87 -16.70
C ASP A 78 -12.37 -3.01 -15.69
N PHE A 79 -11.41 -3.11 -14.78
CA PHE A 79 -11.36 -4.08 -13.71
C PHE A 79 -10.91 -3.40 -12.41
N GLY A 80 -10.96 -4.12 -11.31
CA GLY A 80 -10.58 -3.59 -10.01
C GLY A 80 -9.63 -4.51 -9.28
N PHE A 81 -9.53 -4.31 -7.97
CA PHE A 81 -8.60 -5.04 -7.12
C PHE A 81 -9.25 -5.45 -5.80
N GLU A 82 -8.94 -6.66 -5.36
CA GLU A 82 -9.17 -7.09 -4.00
C GLU A 82 -7.82 -7.04 -3.27
N ILE A 83 -7.78 -6.31 -2.17
CA ILE A 83 -6.54 -6.08 -1.42
C ILE A 83 -6.71 -6.65 -0.03
N ASN A 84 -5.88 -7.61 0.32
CA ASN A 84 -5.84 -8.23 1.64
C ASN A 84 -4.62 -7.70 2.38
N ILE A 85 -4.83 -7.09 3.55
CA ILE A 85 -3.77 -6.46 4.32
C ILE A 85 -3.68 -7.13 5.68
N LYS A 86 -2.48 -7.64 6.01
CA LYS A 86 -2.15 -8.10 7.35
C LYS A 86 -1.15 -7.12 7.94
N LYS A 87 -1.61 -6.29 8.86
CA LYS A 87 -0.76 -5.28 9.49
C LYS A 87 0.22 -5.94 10.45
N GLY A 88 1.51 -5.68 10.26
CA GLY A 88 2.56 -6.06 11.18
C GLY A 88 3.25 -4.85 11.79
N ILE A 89 2.95 -3.64 11.26
CA ILE A 89 3.53 -2.39 11.74
C ILE A 89 2.53 -1.72 12.66
N PRO A 90 2.93 -1.33 13.90
CA PRO A 90 2.05 -0.61 14.81
C PRO A 90 1.54 0.69 14.18
N LEU A 91 0.23 0.97 14.35
CA LEU A 91 -0.41 2.11 13.70
C LEU A 91 0.09 3.47 14.20
N TYR A 92 0.56 3.55 15.44
CA TYR A 92 0.95 4.82 16.07
C TYR A 92 2.35 4.75 16.66
N GLY A 93 3.28 4.09 15.99
CA GLY A 93 4.63 3.87 16.50
C GLY A 93 5.73 4.69 15.83
N GLY A 94 5.39 5.60 14.92
CA GLY A 94 6.40 6.35 14.18
C GLY A 94 7.19 5.51 13.20
N LEU A 95 6.65 4.35 12.78
CA LEU A 95 7.33 3.39 11.90
C LEU A 95 6.79 3.40 10.47
N GLY A 96 6.12 4.46 10.08
CA GLY A 96 5.64 4.62 8.71
C GLY A 96 4.53 3.66 8.31
N SER A 97 3.60 3.35 9.23
CA SER A 97 2.54 2.37 8.96
C SER A 97 1.65 2.75 7.78
N SER A 98 1.18 4.00 7.74
CA SER A 98 0.34 4.47 6.62
C SER A 98 1.11 4.52 5.32
N ALA A 99 2.36 4.97 5.36
CA ALA A 99 3.22 5.05 4.18
C ALA A 99 3.52 3.65 3.62
N ALA A 100 3.74 2.67 4.50
CA ALA A 100 3.99 1.30 4.08
C ALA A 100 2.78 0.73 3.33
N THR A 101 1.57 0.94 3.86
CA THR A 101 0.35 0.48 3.21
C THR A 101 0.18 1.13 1.84
N ALA A 102 0.31 2.45 1.76
CA ALA A 102 0.15 3.17 0.50
C ALA A 102 1.20 2.74 -0.53
N ALA A 103 2.47 2.72 -0.14
CA ALA A 103 3.55 2.35 -1.04
C ALA A 103 3.44 0.90 -1.51
N GLY A 104 3.11 -0.01 -0.59
CA GLY A 104 2.96 -1.43 -0.92
C GLY A 104 1.83 -1.68 -1.91
N VAL A 105 0.68 -1.05 -1.70
CA VAL A 105 -0.46 -1.18 -2.60
C VAL A 105 -0.13 -0.65 -3.99
N VAL A 106 0.41 0.56 -4.09
CA VAL A 106 0.75 1.17 -5.39
C VAL A 106 1.81 0.35 -6.12
N TYR A 107 2.85 -0.06 -5.41
CA TYR A 107 3.90 -0.89 -5.99
C TYR A 107 3.35 -2.22 -6.53
N GLY A 108 2.53 -2.90 -5.74
CA GLY A 108 1.92 -4.16 -6.14
C GLY A 108 1.00 -4.02 -7.35
N ILE A 109 0.16 -2.99 -7.37
CA ILE A 109 -0.70 -2.69 -8.52
C ILE A 109 0.15 -2.45 -9.76
N ASN A 110 1.23 -1.68 -9.64
CA ASN A 110 2.11 -1.39 -10.77
C ASN A 110 2.70 -2.68 -11.37
N ILE A 111 3.10 -3.63 -10.52
CA ILE A 111 3.59 -4.92 -11.01
C ILE A 111 2.48 -5.68 -11.74
N LEU A 112 1.27 -5.72 -11.20
CA LEU A 112 0.14 -6.37 -11.86
C LEU A 112 -0.21 -5.72 -13.20
N LEU A 113 0.04 -4.43 -13.35
CA LEU A 113 -0.17 -3.69 -14.59
C LEU A 113 1.07 -3.73 -15.50
N LYS A 114 1.99 -4.66 -15.25
CA LYS A 114 3.22 -4.86 -16.06
C LYS A 114 4.11 -3.62 -16.06
N LYS A 115 4.18 -2.92 -14.92
CA LYS A 115 5.01 -1.73 -14.72
C LYS A 115 4.69 -0.59 -15.69
N CYS A 116 3.42 -0.36 -15.96
CA CYS A 116 2.99 0.74 -16.83
C CYS A 116 3.22 2.13 -16.21
N LEU A 117 3.43 2.20 -14.88
CA LEU A 117 3.74 3.44 -14.18
C LEU A 117 5.25 3.58 -14.02
N SER A 118 5.76 4.80 -14.17
CA SER A 118 7.15 5.11 -13.85
C SER A 118 7.35 5.14 -12.33
N ASN A 119 8.60 5.11 -11.89
CA ASN A 119 8.91 5.23 -10.46
C ASN A 119 8.38 6.54 -9.88
N ASP A 120 8.46 7.63 -10.62
CA ASP A 120 7.94 8.93 -10.18
C ASP A 120 6.42 8.89 -10.03
N GLU A 121 5.72 8.24 -10.94
CA GLU A 121 4.27 8.07 -10.86
C GLU A 121 3.87 7.21 -9.67
N VAL A 122 4.62 6.13 -9.40
CA VAL A 122 4.38 5.28 -8.23
C VAL A 122 4.49 6.10 -6.94
N VAL A 123 5.53 6.92 -6.83
CA VAL A 123 5.72 7.79 -5.65
C VAL A 123 4.57 8.77 -5.51
N LYS A 124 4.13 9.39 -6.60
CA LYS A 124 3.02 10.35 -6.57
C LYS A 124 1.72 9.72 -6.09
N TYR A 125 1.40 8.51 -6.56
CA TYR A 125 0.19 7.82 -6.11
C TYR A 125 0.28 7.42 -4.63
N ALA A 126 1.47 7.08 -4.15
CA ALA A 126 1.67 6.64 -2.77
C ALA A 126 1.64 7.82 -1.76
N LEU A 127 1.80 9.05 -2.24
CA LEU A 127 1.73 10.21 -1.38
C LEU A 127 0.25 10.58 -1.13
#